data_385d89caeef113bf45ea7bab83bd1d64
#
_entry.id   385d89caeef113bf45ea7bab83bd1d64
#
_cell.length_a   1.000
_cell.length_b   1.000
_cell.length_c   1.000
_cell.angle_alpha   90.00
_cell.angle_beta   90.00
_cell.angle_gamma   90.00
#
_symmetry.space_group_name_H-M   'P 1'
#
loop_
_entity.id
_entity.type
_entity.pdbx_description
1 polymer ?
#
loop_
_entity_poly.entity_id
_entity_poly.type
_entity_poly.pdbx_seq_one_letter_code
_entity_poly.pdbx_strand_id
1 'polypeptide(L)'
;MNIELSILDWIQTLHTPFLDKIMVFITRLGDAGIIWIVLSIVLLLLPKTRKSGVVMVAALVVDVLLCNIVLKNLVARTRPYDVNTGVHLLVAKLHDYSFPSGHTAASFASVTALYLAGEKKLWKFALVLACLIAISRLDLYVHDPTDVLGGILFGVISGYLGYRKVLKWRWPKMIDRELYAEIPESDQRSNRWWLLQECIFGEIMRK
;
A
#
# COMPACT_ATOMS: atom_id res chain seq x y z
N MET A 1 -24.40 20.95 3.84
CA MET A 1 -23.65 20.58 2.61
C MET A 1 -22.46 19.75 3.06
N ASN A 2 -22.30 18.55 2.55
CA ASN A 2 -21.18 17.67 2.95
C ASN A 2 -19.91 18.13 2.22
N ILE A 3 -18.93 18.65 2.97
CA ILE A 3 -17.66 19.20 2.42
C ILE A 3 -16.96 18.17 1.52
N GLU A 4 -17.02 16.88 1.88
CA GLU A 4 -16.36 15.81 1.10
C GLU A 4 -17.00 15.66 -0.28
N LEU A 5 -18.34 15.66 -0.36
CA LEU A 5 -19.05 15.63 -1.64
C LEU A 5 -18.75 16.87 -2.48
N SER A 6 -18.65 18.05 -1.86
CA SER A 6 -18.27 19.28 -2.58
C SER A 6 -16.87 19.21 -3.18
N ILE A 7 -15.92 18.56 -2.49
CA ILE A 7 -14.57 18.31 -3.02
C ILE A 7 -14.64 17.36 -4.23
N LEU A 8 -15.42 16.28 -4.11
CA LEU A 8 -15.58 15.32 -5.20
C LEU A 8 -16.27 15.97 -6.41
N ASP A 9 -17.34 16.76 -6.17
CA ASP A 9 -18.06 17.49 -7.24
C ASP A 9 -17.11 18.48 -7.96
N TRP A 10 -16.23 19.16 -7.20
CA TRP A 10 -15.22 20.01 -7.80
C TRP A 10 -14.24 19.22 -8.68
N ILE A 11 -13.77 18.04 -8.22
CA ILE A 11 -12.91 17.17 -9.03
C ILE A 11 -13.60 16.75 -10.32
N GLN A 12 -14.91 16.48 -10.30
CA GLN A 12 -15.68 16.13 -11.51
C GLN A 12 -15.65 17.24 -12.57
N THR A 13 -15.47 18.51 -12.18
CA THR A 13 -15.37 19.63 -13.14
C THR A 13 -14.07 19.59 -13.95
N LEU A 14 -13.06 18.83 -13.52
CA LEU A 14 -11.76 18.68 -14.19
C LEU A 14 -11.74 17.52 -15.21
N HIS A 15 -12.81 16.75 -15.31
CA HIS A 15 -12.89 15.58 -16.18
C HIS A 15 -12.73 15.96 -17.65
N THR A 16 -11.94 15.17 -18.35
CA THR A 16 -11.79 15.18 -19.81
C THR A 16 -11.72 13.75 -20.31
N PRO A 17 -12.12 13.43 -21.55
CA PRO A 17 -12.07 12.06 -22.07
C PRO A 17 -10.66 11.43 -22.03
N PHE A 18 -9.61 12.24 -22.03
CA PHE A 18 -8.23 11.78 -21.93
C PHE A 18 -7.88 11.44 -20.47
N LEU A 19 -8.19 12.34 -19.54
CA LEU A 19 -7.94 12.15 -18.11
C LEU A 19 -8.73 10.94 -17.57
N ASP A 20 -9.98 10.80 -17.95
CA ASP A 20 -10.85 9.70 -17.56
C ASP A 20 -10.23 8.33 -17.91
N LYS A 21 -9.72 8.19 -19.15
CA LYS A 21 -9.03 6.96 -19.58
C LYS A 21 -7.80 6.67 -18.73
N ILE A 22 -7.01 7.69 -18.40
CA ILE A 22 -5.82 7.56 -17.56
C ILE A 22 -6.22 7.12 -16.14
N MET A 23 -7.23 7.78 -15.54
CA MET A 23 -7.67 7.47 -14.17
C MET A 23 -8.27 6.07 -14.07
N VAL A 24 -9.06 5.66 -15.07
CA VAL A 24 -9.57 4.28 -15.16
C VAL A 24 -8.44 3.27 -15.34
N PHE A 25 -7.42 3.57 -16.12
CA PHE A 25 -6.25 2.70 -16.28
C PHE A 25 -5.47 2.57 -14.97
N ILE A 26 -5.19 3.70 -14.29
CA ILE A 26 -4.44 3.73 -13.03
C ILE A 26 -5.19 2.95 -11.94
N THR A 27 -6.51 3.16 -11.80
CA THR A 27 -7.28 2.46 -10.77
C THR A 27 -7.29 0.95 -11.00
N ARG A 28 -7.35 0.48 -12.26
CA ARG A 28 -7.30 -0.95 -12.59
C ARG A 28 -6.00 -1.63 -12.16
N LEU A 29 -4.89 -0.93 -12.13
CA LEU A 29 -3.63 -1.46 -11.58
C LEU A 29 -3.76 -1.81 -10.10
N GLY A 30 -4.60 -1.05 -9.39
CA GLY A 30 -4.89 -1.28 -7.96
C GLY A 30 -5.99 -2.29 -7.68
N ASP A 31 -6.73 -2.77 -8.70
CA ASP A 31 -7.84 -3.70 -8.50
C ASP A 31 -7.37 -4.98 -7.79
N ALA A 32 -8.06 -5.35 -6.72
CA ALA A 32 -7.70 -6.46 -5.83
C ALA A 32 -6.23 -6.45 -5.36
N GLY A 33 -5.53 -5.32 -5.46
CA GLY A 33 -4.11 -5.22 -5.13
C GLY A 33 -3.18 -5.96 -6.10
N ILE A 34 -3.64 -6.26 -7.31
CA ILE A 34 -2.94 -7.13 -8.29
C ILE A 34 -1.51 -6.65 -8.55
N ILE A 35 -1.29 -5.36 -8.79
CA ILE A 35 0.06 -4.83 -9.05
C ILE A 35 1.02 -5.11 -7.89
N TRP A 36 0.53 -5.01 -6.65
CA TRP A 36 1.31 -5.23 -5.43
C TRP A 36 1.57 -6.72 -5.18
N ILE A 37 0.58 -7.57 -5.49
CA ILE A 37 0.72 -9.03 -5.43
C ILE A 37 1.76 -9.49 -6.44
N VAL A 38 1.66 -9.05 -7.70
CA VAL A 38 2.64 -9.38 -8.74
C VAL A 38 4.04 -8.91 -8.36
N LEU A 39 4.16 -7.67 -7.88
CA LEU A 39 5.45 -7.14 -7.41
C LEU A 39 6.02 -7.98 -6.26
N SER A 40 5.19 -8.38 -5.28
CA SER A 40 5.65 -9.20 -4.17
C SER A 40 6.15 -10.57 -4.64
N ILE A 41 5.48 -11.19 -5.61
CA ILE A 41 5.89 -12.46 -6.21
C ILE A 41 7.24 -12.30 -6.93
N VAL A 42 7.39 -11.26 -7.76
CA VAL A 42 8.66 -10.96 -8.44
C VAL A 42 9.81 -10.81 -7.44
N LEU A 43 9.60 -10.05 -6.36
CA LEU A 43 10.60 -9.87 -5.31
C LEU A 43 10.93 -11.17 -4.58
N LEU A 44 9.96 -12.07 -4.39
CA LEU A 44 10.16 -13.40 -3.78
C LEU A 44 11.00 -14.32 -4.67
N LEU A 45 10.83 -14.25 -5.98
CA LEU A 45 11.56 -15.08 -6.94
C LEU A 45 13.03 -14.64 -7.09
N LEU A 46 13.33 -13.37 -6.86
CA LEU A 46 14.68 -12.82 -6.96
C LEU A 46 15.43 -13.00 -5.63
N PRO A 47 16.55 -13.76 -5.57
CA PRO A 47 17.27 -14.05 -4.31
C PRO A 47 17.64 -12.79 -3.50
N LYS A 48 18.09 -11.72 -4.18
CA LYS A 48 18.54 -10.47 -3.55
C LYS A 48 17.42 -9.67 -2.87
N THR A 49 16.17 -9.82 -3.33
CA THR A 49 15.01 -9.06 -2.84
C THR A 49 13.96 -9.92 -2.14
N ARG A 50 14.24 -11.21 -1.94
CA ARG A 50 13.31 -12.18 -1.34
C ARG A 50 12.77 -11.73 0.01
N LYS A 51 13.63 -11.15 0.87
CA LYS A 51 13.20 -10.59 2.16
C LYS A 51 12.14 -9.50 1.98
N SER A 52 12.35 -8.59 1.04
CA SER A 52 11.38 -7.52 0.72
C SER A 52 10.05 -8.09 0.23
N GLY A 53 10.09 -9.14 -0.59
CA GLY A 53 8.90 -9.86 -1.04
C GLY A 53 8.11 -10.46 0.13
N VAL A 54 8.77 -11.11 1.08
CA VAL A 54 8.10 -11.68 2.28
C VAL A 54 7.48 -10.59 3.15
N VAL A 55 8.20 -9.50 3.38
CA VAL A 55 7.68 -8.35 4.14
C VAL A 55 6.44 -7.77 3.45
N MET A 56 6.48 -7.65 2.13
CA MET A 56 5.38 -7.11 1.35
C MET A 56 4.14 -8.02 1.39
N VAL A 57 4.31 -9.34 1.25
CA VAL A 57 3.21 -10.32 1.42
C VAL A 57 2.62 -10.21 2.82
N ALA A 58 3.45 -10.17 3.87
CA ALA A 58 2.97 -10.03 5.25
C ALA A 58 2.19 -8.73 5.45
N ALA A 59 2.65 -7.61 4.86
CA ALA A 59 1.97 -6.32 4.92
C ALA A 59 0.60 -6.36 4.23
N LEU A 60 0.51 -6.97 3.04
CA LEU A 60 -0.75 -7.13 2.31
C LEU A 60 -1.75 -8.03 3.04
N VAL A 61 -1.28 -9.11 3.67
CA VAL A 61 -2.13 -9.98 4.51
C VAL A 61 -2.68 -9.20 5.70
N VAL A 62 -1.83 -8.44 6.40
CA VAL A 62 -2.28 -7.59 7.52
C VAL A 62 -3.28 -6.54 7.03
N ASP A 63 -3.05 -5.94 5.86
CA ASP A 63 -3.94 -4.96 5.27
C ASP A 63 -5.32 -5.54 4.96
N VAL A 64 -5.38 -6.70 4.32
CA VAL A 64 -6.66 -7.39 4.03
C VAL A 64 -7.43 -7.67 5.32
N LEU A 65 -6.76 -8.18 6.34
CA LEU A 65 -7.40 -8.48 7.63
C LEU A 65 -7.89 -7.21 8.33
N LEU A 66 -7.04 -6.18 8.41
CA LEU A 66 -7.37 -4.94 9.13
C LEU A 66 -8.37 -4.08 8.35
N CYS A 67 -8.08 -3.78 7.09
CA CYS A 67 -8.88 -2.84 6.32
C CYS A 67 -10.14 -3.48 5.73
N ASN A 68 -10.01 -4.62 5.02
CA ASN A 68 -11.15 -5.18 4.28
C ASN A 68 -12.07 -6.03 5.16
N ILE A 69 -11.54 -6.77 6.16
CA ILE A 69 -12.37 -7.64 7.00
C ILE A 69 -12.86 -6.88 8.24
N VAL A 70 -11.98 -6.17 8.97
CA VAL A 70 -12.36 -5.54 10.23
C VAL A 70 -12.96 -4.16 10.01
N LEU A 71 -12.19 -3.21 9.48
CA LEU A 71 -12.59 -1.79 9.45
C LEU A 71 -13.78 -1.52 8.53
N LYS A 72 -13.83 -2.14 7.35
CA LYS A 72 -14.97 -1.94 6.44
C LYS A 72 -16.28 -2.35 7.08
N ASN A 73 -16.33 -3.51 7.74
CA ASN A 73 -17.53 -4.00 8.39
C ASN A 73 -17.87 -3.24 9.68
N LEU A 74 -16.86 -2.75 10.39
CA LEU A 74 -17.05 -1.99 11.64
C LEU A 74 -17.62 -0.60 11.38
N VAL A 75 -17.09 0.12 10.37
CA VAL A 75 -17.50 1.49 10.03
C VAL A 75 -18.74 1.49 9.14
N ALA A 76 -18.86 0.52 8.24
CA ALA A 76 -20.00 0.31 7.33
C ALA A 76 -20.43 1.58 6.59
N ARG A 77 -19.48 2.41 6.13
CA ARG A 77 -19.74 3.69 5.47
C ARG A 77 -20.32 3.50 4.08
N THR A 78 -21.39 4.22 3.79
CA THR A 78 -22.01 4.31 2.45
C THR A 78 -21.05 5.04 1.49
N ARG A 79 -21.04 4.64 0.22
CA ARG A 79 -20.17 5.24 -0.80
C ARG A 79 -20.74 6.56 -1.31
N PRO A 80 -19.87 7.52 -1.74
CA PRO A 80 -20.32 8.84 -2.20
C PRO A 80 -21.29 8.78 -3.38
N TYR A 81 -21.13 7.85 -4.31
CA TYR A 81 -22.04 7.68 -5.45
C TYR A 81 -23.43 7.11 -5.07
N ASP A 82 -23.57 6.49 -3.92
CA ASP A 82 -24.88 6.05 -3.41
C ASP A 82 -25.57 7.17 -2.63
N VAL A 83 -24.81 8.16 -2.15
CA VAL A 83 -25.35 9.40 -1.56
C VAL A 83 -25.72 10.40 -2.65
N ASN A 84 -24.84 10.64 -3.62
CA ASN A 84 -25.09 11.48 -4.79
C ASN A 84 -25.33 10.61 -6.03
N THR A 85 -26.58 10.22 -6.26
CA THR A 85 -26.97 9.30 -7.33
C THR A 85 -26.96 9.93 -8.73
N GLY A 86 -26.75 11.25 -8.85
CA GLY A 86 -26.69 11.96 -10.12
C GLY A 86 -25.36 11.83 -10.86
N VAL A 87 -24.33 11.24 -10.25
CA VAL A 87 -22.99 11.12 -10.84
C VAL A 87 -22.91 9.93 -11.81
N HIS A 88 -22.35 10.18 -12.99
CA HIS A 88 -22.07 9.14 -13.98
C HIS A 88 -20.74 8.43 -13.64
N LEU A 89 -20.79 7.19 -13.18
CA LEU A 89 -19.60 6.42 -12.84
C LEU A 89 -18.88 5.90 -14.09
N LEU A 90 -17.56 6.06 -14.12
CA LEU A 90 -16.67 5.53 -15.18
C LEU A 90 -16.25 4.08 -14.92
N VAL A 91 -16.54 3.55 -13.73
CA VAL A 91 -16.21 2.17 -13.30
C VAL A 91 -17.46 1.49 -12.74
N ALA A 92 -17.41 0.16 -12.65
CA ALA A 92 -18.53 -0.59 -12.05
C ALA A 92 -18.71 -0.24 -10.57
N LYS A 93 -19.96 -0.24 -10.12
CA LYS A 93 -20.30 -0.09 -8.70
C LYS A 93 -19.67 -1.20 -7.89
N LEU A 94 -19.07 -0.82 -6.78
CA LEU A 94 -18.51 -1.74 -5.80
C LEU A 94 -19.58 -2.14 -4.78
N HIS A 95 -19.55 -3.39 -4.31
CA HIS A 95 -20.59 -3.93 -3.42
C HIS A 95 -20.18 -3.92 -1.95
N ASP A 96 -18.99 -3.42 -1.63
CA ASP A 96 -18.45 -3.31 -0.28
C ASP A 96 -18.52 -1.88 0.26
N TYR A 97 -18.31 -1.72 1.56
CA TYR A 97 -18.32 -0.42 2.23
C TYR A 97 -17.18 0.50 1.81
N SER A 98 -17.41 1.82 1.96
CA SER A 98 -16.47 2.85 1.47
C SER A 98 -15.20 2.96 2.31
N PHE A 99 -15.32 2.99 3.64
CA PHE A 99 -14.19 3.26 4.54
C PHE A 99 -13.55 1.98 5.08
N PRO A 100 -12.22 1.91 5.12
CA PRO A 100 -11.25 2.73 4.40
C PRO A 100 -11.10 2.30 2.93
N SER A 101 -10.45 3.15 2.10
CA SER A 101 -10.15 2.81 0.71
C SER A 101 -9.14 1.66 0.62
N GLY A 102 -9.61 0.47 0.19
CA GLY A 102 -8.76 -0.71 0.09
C GLY A 102 -7.64 -0.59 -0.94
N HIS A 103 -7.89 0.07 -2.09
CA HIS A 103 -6.86 0.36 -3.09
C HIS A 103 -5.73 1.21 -2.51
N THR A 104 -6.09 2.26 -1.76
CA THR A 104 -5.12 3.13 -1.10
C THR A 104 -4.38 2.39 0.00
N ALA A 105 -5.08 1.62 0.83
CA ALA A 105 -4.48 0.91 1.95
C ALA A 105 -3.47 -0.14 1.47
N ALA A 106 -3.81 -0.99 0.51
CA ALA A 106 -2.87 -1.96 -0.07
C ALA A 106 -1.64 -1.28 -0.71
N SER A 107 -1.86 -0.13 -1.37
CA SER A 107 -0.77 0.64 -1.98
C SER A 107 0.20 1.17 -0.94
N PHE A 108 -0.28 1.83 0.10
CA PHE A 108 0.58 2.39 1.16
C PHE A 108 1.16 1.32 2.09
N ALA A 109 0.50 0.17 2.27
CA ALA A 109 1.08 -0.98 2.93
C ALA A 109 2.31 -1.50 2.17
N SER A 110 2.20 -1.60 0.84
CA SER A 110 3.30 -2.02 -0.03
C SER A 110 4.46 -1.03 -0.04
N VAL A 111 4.18 0.27 -0.13
CA VAL A 111 5.20 1.33 -0.04
C VAL A 111 5.96 1.25 1.28
N THR A 112 5.23 1.14 2.39
CA THR A 112 5.83 1.07 3.74
C THR A 112 6.67 -0.20 3.90
N ALA A 113 6.17 -1.34 3.39
CA ALA A 113 6.90 -2.60 3.40
C ALA A 113 8.24 -2.50 2.64
N LEU A 114 8.22 -1.94 1.42
CA LEU A 114 9.43 -1.73 0.61
C LEU A 114 10.42 -0.77 1.28
N TYR A 115 9.94 0.33 1.84
CA TYR A 115 10.77 1.30 2.55
C TYR A 115 11.48 0.66 3.75
N LEU A 116 10.74 -0.02 4.61
CA LEU A 116 11.26 -0.66 5.82
C LEU A 116 12.14 -1.89 5.50
N ALA A 117 11.89 -2.58 4.39
CA ALA A 117 12.76 -3.67 3.92
C ALA A 117 14.10 -3.19 3.36
N GLY A 118 14.29 -1.87 3.15
CA GLY A 118 15.54 -1.26 2.71
C GLY A 118 15.69 -1.12 1.20
N GLU A 119 14.61 -1.23 0.43
CA GLU A 119 14.62 -1.02 -1.03
C GLU A 119 14.89 0.45 -1.37
N LYS A 120 16.11 0.78 -1.83
CA LYS A 120 16.59 2.18 -1.95
C LYS A 120 15.83 3.04 -2.96
N LYS A 121 15.38 2.47 -4.07
CA LYS A 121 14.70 3.20 -5.17
C LYS A 121 13.26 2.76 -5.37
N LEU A 122 13.00 1.46 -5.24
CA LEU A 122 11.71 0.86 -5.59
C LEU A 122 10.55 1.46 -4.80
N TRP A 123 10.73 1.75 -3.49
CA TRP A 123 9.68 2.38 -2.69
C TRP A 123 9.26 3.76 -3.19
N LYS A 124 10.18 4.53 -3.84
CA LYS A 124 9.86 5.85 -4.39
C LYS A 124 8.93 5.75 -5.59
N PHE A 125 9.21 4.80 -6.50
CA PHE A 125 8.32 4.51 -7.63
C PHE A 125 6.97 3.98 -7.17
N ALA A 126 7.00 3.07 -6.18
CA ALA A 126 5.79 2.56 -5.55
C ALA A 126 4.97 3.69 -4.89
N LEU A 127 5.61 4.67 -4.25
CA LEU A 127 4.93 5.82 -3.65
C LEU A 127 4.23 6.69 -4.70
N VAL A 128 4.90 6.98 -5.82
CA VAL A 128 4.26 7.74 -6.92
C VAL A 128 3.03 7.00 -7.43
N LEU A 129 3.15 5.70 -7.68
CA LEU A 129 2.00 4.89 -8.13
C LEU A 129 0.89 4.82 -7.08
N ALA A 130 1.24 4.68 -5.79
CA ALA A 130 0.29 4.68 -4.68
C ALA A 130 -0.50 5.99 -4.60
N CYS A 131 0.18 7.13 -4.76
CA CYS A 131 -0.48 8.45 -4.81
C CYS A 131 -1.41 8.57 -6.02
N LEU A 132 -0.98 8.12 -7.19
CA LEU A 132 -1.81 8.13 -8.40
C LEU A 132 -3.06 7.24 -8.24
N ILE A 133 -2.91 6.03 -7.66
CA ILE A 133 -4.03 5.15 -7.34
C ILE A 133 -4.97 5.84 -6.33
N ALA A 134 -4.45 6.47 -5.27
CA ALA A 134 -5.24 7.16 -4.26
C ALA A 134 -6.06 8.32 -4.88
N ILE A 135 -5.44 9.13 -5.74
CA ILE A 135 -6.09 10.22 -6.46
C ILE A 135 -7.18 9.68 -7.39
N SER A 136 -6.92 8.60 -8.12
CA SER A 136 -7.91 8.01 -9.00
C SER A 136 -9.20 7.57 -8.28
N ARG A 137 -9.12 7.25 -6.96
CA ARG A 137 -10.32 6.86 -6.19
C ARG A 137 -11.24 8.05 -5.90
N LEU A 138 -10.67 9.24 -5.75
CA LEU A 138 -11.44 10.49 -5.62
C LEU A 138 -12.01 10.92 -6.96
N ASP A 139 -11.18 10.89 -8.00
CA ASP A 139 -11.56 11.26 -9.36
C ASP A 139 -12.73 10.42 -9.88
N LEU A 140 -12.71 9.11 -9.65
CA LEU A 140 -13.79 8.20 -10.04
C LEU A 140 -15.02 8.22 -9.13
N TYR A 141 -15.07 9.11 -8.14
CA TYR A 141 -16.21 9.29 -7.22
C TYR A 141 -16.57 8.04 -6.40
N VAL A 142 -15.61 7.14 -6.17
CA VAL A 142 -15.86 5.85 -5.49
C VAL A 142 -15.50 5.84 -4.01
N HIS A 143 -14.72 6.84 -3.56
CA HIS A 143 -14.33 7.05 -2.16
C HIS A 143 -14.37 8.54 -1.80
N ASP A 144 -14.70 8.83 -0.57
CA ASP A 144 -14.56 10.16 0.02
C ASP A 144 -13.10 10.48 0.38
N PRO A 145 -12.71 11.76 0.49
CA PRO A 145 -11.35 12.15 0.93
C PRO A 145 -10.90 11.48 2.23
N THR A 146 -11.78 11.36 3.23
CA THR A 146 -11.44 10.69 4.50
C THR A 146 -11.27 9.18 4.34
N ASP A 147 -11.92 8.53 3.38
CA ASP A 147 -11.68 7.10 3.08
C ASP A 147 -10.26 6.88 2.56
N VAL A 148 -9.80 7.80 1.71
CA VAL A 148 -8.43 7.79 1.16
C VAL A 148 -7.41 8.07 2.26
N LEU A 149 -7.62 9.08 3.10
CA LEU A 149 -6.76 9.37 4.24
C LEU A 149 -6.71 8.20 5.24
N GLY A 150 -7.87 7.59 5.53
CA GLY A 150 -7.94 6.36 6.31
C GLY A 150 -7.15 5.22 5.67
N GLY A 151 -7.27 5.05 4.36
CA GLY A 151 -6.49 4.07 3.58
C GLY A 151 -4.99 4.31 3.70
N ILE A 152 -4.52 5.55 3.62
CA ILE A 152 -3.10 5.90 3.83
C ILE A 152 -2.66 5.50 5.23
N LEU A 153 -3.39 5.94 6.25
CA LEU A 153 -3.06 5.68 7.66
C LEU A 153 -2.98 4.18 7.96
N PHE A 154 -4.04 3.45 7.65
CA PHE A 154 -4.11 2.01 7.96
C PHE A 154 -3.19 1.19 7.05
N GLY A 155 -2.95 1.63 5.82
CA GLY A 155 -1.94 1.03 4.95
C GLY A 155 -0.53 1.14 5.53
N VAL A 156 -0.14 2.32 6.02
CA VAL A 156 1.16 2.51 6.70
C VAL A 156 1.26 1.63 7.95
N ILE A 157 0.20 1.56 8.77
CA ILE A 157 0.14 0.68 9.95
C ILE A 157 0.30 -0.78 9.53
N SER A 158 -0.41 -1.24 8.50
CA SER A 158 -0.34 -2.61 7.98
C SER A 158 1.06 -2.96 7.48
N GLY A 159 1.69 -2.05 6.74
CA GLY A 159 3.07 -2.19 6.28
C GLY A 159 4.07 -2.33 7.44
N TYR A 160 3.95 -1.50 8.45
CA TYR A 160 4.77 -1.56 9.65
C TYR A 160 4.56 -2.86 10.44
N LEU A 161 3.31 -3.27 10.65
CA LEU A 161 2.99 -4.50 11.39
C LEU A 161 3.47 -5.74 10.63
N GLY A 162 3.32 -5.78 9.30
CA GLY A 162 3.86 -6.83 8.45
C GLY A 162 5.38 -6.96 8.57
N TYR A 163 6.09 -5.84 8.47
CA TYR A 163 7.54 -5.78 8.68
C TYR A 163 7.94 -6.30 10.06
N ARG A 164 7.29 -5.82 11.13
CA ARG A 164 7.56 -6.25 12.50
C ARG A 164 7.32 -7.75 12.71
N LYS A 165 6.27 -8.30 12.10
CA LYS A 165 5.99 -9.74 12.18
C LYS A 165 7.09 -10.57 11.52
N VAL A 166 7.57 -10.17 10.35
CA VAL A 166 8.66 -10.86 9.64
C VAL A 166 9.97 -10.80 10.42
N LEU A 167 10.28 -9.65 11.05
CA LEU A 167 11.47 -9.53 11.91
C LEU A 167 11.43 -10.43 13.14
N LYS A 168 10.26 -10.55 13.79
CA LYS A 168 10.08 -11.42 14.97
C LYS A 168 10.10 -12.91 14.59
N TRP A 169 9.63 -13.24 13.40
CA TRP A 169 9.76 -14.57 12.84
C TRP A 169 11.23 -14.71 12.42
N ARG A 170 12.05 -15.26 13.34
CA ARG A 170 13.47 -15.52 13.07
C ARG A 170 13.59 -16.14 11.69
N TRP A 171 13.89 -15.30 10.69
CA TRP A 171 14.26 -15.76 9.36
C TRP A 171 15.32 -16.84 9.55
N PRO A 172 15.14 -18.08 9.05
CA PRO A 172 16.07 -19.15 9.33
C PRO A 172 17.47 -18.68 8.98
N LYS A 173 18.38 -18.72 9.95
CA LYS A 173 19.81 -18.35 9.79
C LYS A 173 20.52 -19.11 8.65
N MET A 174 19.86 -20.17 8.14
CA MET A 174 20.35 -20.98 7.03
C MET A 174 20.34 -20.24 5.67
N ILE A 175 19.31 -19.43 5.40
CA ILE A 175 19.24 -18.71 4.09
C ILE A 175 20.21 -17.54 4.08
N ASP A 176 20.44 -16.89 5.22
CA ASP A 176 21.43 -15.83 5.32
C ASP A 176 22.88 -16.35 5.12
N ARG A 177 23.22 -17.53 5.64
CA ARG A 177 24.59 -18.09 5.51
C ARG A 177 24.95 -18.44 4.07
N GLU A 178 24.06 -19.05 3.30
CA GLU A 178 24.36 -19.40 1.91
C GLU A 178 24.40 -18.16 1.00
N LEU A 179 23.50 -17.19 1.24
CA LEU A 179 23.46 -15.96 0.45
C LEU A 179 24.60 -15.00 0.77
N TYR A 180 25.04 -14.92 2.06
CA TYR A 180 26.16 -14.07 2.46
C TYR A 180 27.53 -14.68 2.06
N ALA A 181 27.62 -15.99 1.87
CA ALA A 181 28.86 -16.63 1.41
C ALA A 181 29.19 -16.32 -0.06
N GLU A 182 28.19 -15.92 -0.86
CA GLU A 182 28.35 -15.57 -2.28
C GLU A 182 28.57 -14.06 -2.53
N ILE A 183 28.42 -13.21 -1.49
CA ILE A 183 28.58 -11.74 -1.63
C ILE A 183 30.05 -11.36 -1.36
N PRO A 184 30.75 -10.69 -2.29
CA PRO A 184 32.11 -10.18 -2.05
C PRO A 184 32.16 -9.27 -0.81
N GLU A 185 33.25 -9.37 -0.02
CA GLU A 185 33.44 -8.60 1.23
C GLU A 185 33.26 -7.08 1.07
N SER A 186 33.56 -6.54 -0.11
CA SER A 186 33.37 -5.13 -0.46
C SER A 186 31.90 -4.69 -0.42
N ASP A 187 30.97 -5.59 -0.74
CA ASP A 187 29.52 -5.32 -0.81
C ASP A 187 28.83 -5.57 0.54
N GLN A 188 29.45 -6.36 1.42
CA GLN A 188 28.94 -6.63 2.77
C GLN A 188 28.95 -5.36 3.65
N ARG A 189 29.86 -4.42 3.42
CA ARG A 189 29.94 -3.16 4.19
C ARG A 189 28.82 -2.18 3.87
N SER A 190 28.31 -2.17 2.65
CA SER A 190 27.22 -1.25 2.24
C SER A 190 25.86 -1.65 2.83
N ASN A 191 25.70 -2.91 3.21
CA ASN A 191 24.47 -3.46 3.78
C ASN A 191 24.36 -3.33 5.32
N ARG A 192 25.35 -2.73 6.00
CA ARG A 192 25.32 -2.55 7.47
C ARG A 192 24.38 -1.44 7.94
N TRP A 193 23.83 -0.63 7.05
CA TRP A 193 22.89 0.45 7.41
C TRP A 193 21.59 -0.03 8.06
N TRP A 194 21.11 -1.22 7.75
CA TRP A 194 19.95 -1.79 8.40
C TRP A 194 20.23 -2.23 9.85
N LEU A 195 21.45 -2.68 10.17
CA LEU A 195 21.86 -2.97 11.55
C LEU A 195 21.92 -1.72 12.42
N LEU A 196 22.32 -0.58 11.85
CA LEU A 196 22.31 0.70 12.56
C LEU A 196 20.87 1.20 12.78
N GLN A 197 19.95 0.97 11.84
CA GLN A 197 18.53 1.27 12.04
C GLN A 197 17.90 0.40 13.15
N GLU A 198 18.26 -0.87 13.27
CA GLU A 198 17.82 -1.71 14.42
C GLU A 198 18.37 -1.21 15.76
N CYS A 199 19.62 -0.73 15.81
CA CYS A 199 20.17 -0.13 17.03
C CYS A 199 19.45 1.16 17.39
N ILE A 200 19.22 2.06 16.45
CA ILE A 200 18.62 3.37 16.70
C ILE A 200 17.13 3.24 17.06
N PHE A 201 16.35 2.45 16.30
CA PHE A 201 14.94 2.23 16.58
C PHE A 201 14.67 1.29 17.75
N GLY A 202 15.56 0.32 18.01
CA GLY A 202 15.47 -0.58 19.14
C GLY A 202 15.70 0.11 20.48
N GLU A 203 16.50 1.19 20.54
CA GLU A 203 16.70 2.00 21.74
C GLU A 203 15.57 3.00 21.99
N ILE A 204 14.96 3.56 20.95
CA ILE A 204 13.83 4.51 21.08
C ILE A 204 12.56 3.80 21.59
N MET A 205 12.37 2.51 21.27
CA MET A 205 11.18 1.75 21.65
C MET A 205 11.37 0.95 22.96
N ARG A 206 12.52 1.07 23.63
CA ARG A 206 12.78 0.47 24.97
C ARG A 206 12.68 1.48 26.12
N LYS A 207 12.44 2.75 25.82
CA LYS A 207 12.08 3.79 26.76
C LYS A 207 10.61 4.18 26.63
#